data_36ec50e8b75b386cfbf3eef0d994bab2
#
_entry.id   36ec50e8b75b386cfbf3eef0d994bab2
#
_cell.length_a   1.000
_cell.length_b   1.000
_cell.length_c   1.000
_cell.angle_alpha   90.00
_cell.angle_beta   90.00
_cell.angle_gamma   90.00
#
_symmetry.space_group_name_H-M   'P 1'
#
loop_
_entity.id
_entity.type
_entity.pdbx_description
1 polymer ?
#
loop_
_entity_poly.entity_id
_entity_poly.type
_entity_poly.pdbx_seq_one_letter_code
_entity_poly.pdbx_strand_id
1 'polypeptide(L)'
;MTAPARHDEAVRSNHRDEGPNSVLGRAFTLLTAFRAGDADLPLAELCRRTGISKPTAHRLLSELVAWDVVRRTAGGYQLGMALFELGQLAPRQRSLREAAAPFLSDLFEATRETVHLAVPDDTDVVYVQKIDARGGPAIPSRVGGRMPAHCTGVGKALLAFAPPGRLATVLAAGLQRRTPRTVIAPGLLKKELDAVRERGVAEEHEESTVGIACVAAPVLDREGIAVAAVSITGWANRIDTNRLAPAVRTAALGISRSLTQ
;
A
#
# COMPACT_ATOMS: atom_id res chain seq x y z
N MET A 1 -30.39 16.27 -22.40
CA MET A 1 -30.00 15.02 -21.71
C MET A 1 -28.78 15.33 -20.86
N THR A 2 -29.01 15.47 -19.57
CA THR A 2 -28.14 16.10 -18.58
C THR A 2 -27.29 15.00 -17.88
N ALA A 3 -25.98 15.20 -17.79
CA ALA A 3 -25.05 14.31 -17.14
C ALA A 3 -25.17 14.37 -15.59
N PRO A 4 -25.10 13.24 -14.87
CA PRO A 4 -24.91 13.22 -13.43
C PRO A 4 -23.50 12.70 -13.10
N ALA A 5 -22.53 13.58 -12.91
CA ALA A 5 -21.18 13.18 -12.46
C ALA A 5 -20.44 14.27 -11.67
N ARG A 6 -21.12 15.04 -10.80
CA ARG A 6 -20.45 16.05 -9.96
C ARG A 6 -20.72 15.92 -8.47
N HIS A 7 -21.37 14.86 -8.00
CA HIS A 7 -21.76 14.78 -6.58
C HIS A 7 -20.80 13.96 -5.70
N ASP A 8 -19.97 13.12 -6.30
CA ASP A 8 -19.13 12.19 -5.52
C ASP A 8 -17.73 12.75 -5.16
N GLU A 9 -17.23 13.74 -5.91
CA GLU A 9 -15.93 14.37 -5.63
C GLU A 9 -16.00 15.40 -4.50
N ALA A 10 -17.13 16.08 -4.33
CA ALA A 10 -17.33 17.08 -3.28
C ALA A 10 -17.46 16.49 -1.87
N VAL A 11 -17.95 15.24 -1.76
CA VAL A 11 -18.13 14.57 -0.46
C VAL A 11 -16.81 14.09 0.16
N ARG A 12 -15.80 13.78 -0.67
CA ARG A 12 -14.49 13.32 -0.17
C ARG A 12 -13.55 14.44 0.28
N SER A 13 -13.70 15.65 -0.25
CA SER A 13 -12.88 16.81 0.15
C SER A 13 -13.33 17.43 1.47
N ASN A 14 -14.61 17.34 1.82
CA ASN A 14 -15.16 17.97 3.03
C ASN A 14 -14.86 17.21 4.34
N HIS A 15 -14.50 15.92 4.27
CA HIS A 15 -14.16 15.12 5.47
C HIS A 15 -12.70 15.25 5.92
N ARG A 16 -11.81 15.87 5.12
CA ARG A 16 -10.41 16.11 5.53
C ARG A 16 -10.23 17.43 6.31
N ASP A 17 -11.15 18.39 6.18
CA ASP A 17 -11.07 19.68 6.88
C ASP A 17 -11.69 19.65 8.29
N GLU A 18 -12.56 18.69 8.61
CA GLU A 18 -12.97 18.39 9.99
C GLU A 18 -11.97 17.46 10.68
N GLY A 19 -10.71 17.81 10.63
CA GLY A 19 -9.58 17.07 11.19
C GLY A 19 -9.79 16.53 12.62
N PRO A 20 -8.76 16.10 13.34
CA PRO A 20 -8.77 15.16 14.47
C PRO A 20 -9.65 15.56 15.69
N ASN A 21 -10.43 16.65 15.64
CA ASN A 21 -11.23 17.14 16.76
C ASN A 21 -12.62 16.50 16.91
N SER A 22 -13.16 15.81 15.89
CA SER A 22 -14.40 15.05 16.05
C SER A 22 -14.16 13.80 16.92
N VAL A 23 -15.22 13.27 17.53
CA VAL A 23 -15.15 12.05 18.33
C VAL A 23 -14.61 10.88 17.49
N LEU A 24 -15.14 10.68 16.29
CA LEU A 24 -14.65 9.67 15.34
C LEU A 24 -13.21 9.94 14.90
N GLY A 25 -12.86 11.17 14.58
CA GLY A 25 -11.49 11.54 14.19
C GLY A 25 -10.48 11.18 15.28
N ARG A 26 -10.79 11.50 16.55
CA ARG A 26 -9.95 11.13 17.70
C ARG A 26 -9.89 9.61 17.93
N ALA A 27 -10.99 8.88 17.72
CA ALA A 27 -11.01 7.42 17.82
C ALA A 27 -10.10 6.80 16.73
N PHE A 28 -10.20 7.25 15.48
CA PHE A 28 -9.31 6.82 14.40
C PHE A 28 -7.85 7.20 14.63
N THR A 29 -7.58 8.39 15.21
CA THR A 29 -6.21 8.79 15.59
C THR A 29 -5.62 7.82 16.62
N LEU A 30 -6.40 7.35 17.60
CA LEU A 30 -5.96 6.33 18.55
C LEU A 30 -5.68 4.99 17.86
N LEU A 31 -6.55 4.54 16.94
CA LEU A 31 -6.36 3.30 16.19
C LEU A 31 -5.12 3.34 15.28
N THR A 32 -4.86 4.46 14.62
CA THR A 32 -3.71 4.64 13.74
C THR A 32 -2.38 4.88 14.48
N ALA A 33 -2.44 5.08 15.80
CA ALA A 33 -1.25 5.18 16.64
C ALA A 33 -0.53 3.84 16.87
N PHE A 34 -1.24 2.71 16.67
CA PHE A 34 -0.63 1.37 16.72
C PHE A 34 0.31 1.15 15.53
N ARG A 35 1.47 0.58 15.79
CA ARG A 35 2.50 0.29 14.78
C ARG A 35 2.77 -1.21 14.70
N ALA A 36 3.30 -1.64 13.57
CA ALA A 36 3.78 -3.02 13.45
C ALA A 36 4.86 -3.30 14.51
N GLY A 37 4.69 -4.40 15.24
CA GLY A 37 5.60 -4.77 16.32
C GLY A 37 5.18 -4.28 17.72
N ASP A 38 4.17 -3.42 17.84
CA ASP A 38 3.59 -3.12 19.15
C ASP A 38 2.85 -4.37 19.66
N ALA A 39 3.34 -4.98 20.74
CA ALA A 39 2.66 -6.10 21.39
C ALA A 39 1.48 -5.57 22.21
N ASP A 40 1.77 -4.68 23.17
CA ASP A 40 0.82 -3.95 23.99
C ASP A 40 1.16 -2.47 23.99
N LEU A 41 0.17 -1.61 23.92
CA LEU A 41 0.39 -0.16 23.94
C LEU A 41 -0.26 0.45 25.20
N PRO A 42 0.55 0.89 26.18
CA PRO A 42 0.05 1.55 27.37
C PRO A 42 -0.74 2.82 27.03
N LEU A 43 -1.77 3.17 27.84
CA LEU A 43 -2.54 4.40 27.66
C LEU A 43 -1.67 5.65 27.59
N ALA A 44 -0.61 5.72 28.43
CA ALA A 44 0.30 6.86 28.44
C ALA A 44 1.02 7.02 27.09
N GLU A 45 1.43 5.92 26.46
CA GLU A 45 2.11 5.91 25.17
C GLU A 45 1.13 6.30 24.03
N LEU A 46 -0.12 5.80 24.07
CA LEU A 46 -1.16 6.23 23.13
C LEU A 46 -1.40 7.76 23.22
N CYS A 47 -1.52 8.28 24.45
CA CYS A 47 -1.65 9.73 24.65
C CYS A 47 -0.44 10.51 24.12
N ARG A 48 0.78 10.01 24.36
CA ARG A 48 2.01 10.64 23.87
C ARG A 48 2.10 10.66 22.33
N ARG A 49 1.72 9.55 21.67
CA ARG A 49 1.74 9.43 20.19
C ARG A 49 0.67 10.30 19.52
N THR A 50 -0.49 10.46 20.16
CA THR A 50 -1.66 11.12 19.55
C THR A 50 -1.89 12.55 20.01
N GLY A 51 -1.29 12.97 21.12
CA GLY A 51 -1.59 14.25 21.76
C GLY A 51 -2.97 14.33 22.44
N ILE A 52 -3.74 13.20 22.45
CA ILE A 52 -5.07 13.16 23.07
C ILE A 52 -4.92 13.08 24.59
N SER A 53 -5.73 13.89 25.31
CA SER A 53 -5.71 13.90 26.76
C SER A 53 -6.10 12.54 27.35
N LYS A 54 -5.50 12.16 28.49
CA LYS A 54 -5.72 10.87 29.15
C LYS A 54 -7.20 10.56 29.43
N PRO A 55 -8.05 11.50 29.96
CA PRO A 55 -9.47 11.24 30.16
C PRO A 55 -10.21 10.94 28.84
N THR A 56 -9.93 11.70 27.78
CA THR A 56 -10.54 11.51 26.46
C THR A 56 -10.12 10.18 25.85
N ALA A 57 -8.82 9.88 25.85
CA ALA A 57 -8.29 8.62 25.33
C ALA A 57 -8.89 7.41 26.07
N HIS A 58 -8.95 7.47 27.41
CA HIS A 58 -9.54 6.39 28.21
C HIS A 58 -11.01 6.15 27.86
N ARG A 59 -11.82 7.19 27.74
CA ARG A 59 -13.24 7.08 27.37
C ARG A 59 -13.41 6.46 25.98
N LEU A 60 -12.68 6.97 24.97
CA LEU A 60 -12.74 6.46 23.60
C LEU A 60 -12.26 5.01 23.50
N LEU A 61 -11.17 4.67 24.19
CA LEU A 61 -10.69 3.29 24.24
C LEU A 61 -11.66 2.34 24.91
N SER A 62 -12.38 2.78 25.95
CA SER A 62 -13.42 1.97 26.59
C SER A 62 -14.58 1.66 25.63
N GLU A 63 -15.00 2.64 24.83
CA GLU A 63 -15.99 2.42 23.77
C GLU A 63 -15.46 1.47 22.68
N LEU A 64 -14.21 1.66 22.20
CA LEU A 64 -13.58 0.78 21.21
C LEU A 64 -13.41 -0.66 21.74
N VAL A 65 -13.19 -0.83 23.03
CA VAL A 65 -13.14 -2.16 23.68
C VAL A 65 -14.51 -2.81 23.68
N ALA A 66 -15.59 -2.07 23.97
CA ALA A 66 -16.96 -2.60 23.93
C ALA A 66 -17.37 -3.13 22.54
N TRP A 67 -16.74 -2.61 21.46
CA TRP A 67 -16.95 -3.05 20.07
C TRP A 67 -15.90 -4.05 19.58
N ASP A 68 -15.02 -4.59 20.44
CA ASP A 68 -13.87 -5.46 20.10
C ASP A 68 -12.95 -4.89 19.00
N VAL A 69 -13.02 -3.58 18.78
CA VAL A 69 -12.10 -2.84 17.87
C VAL A 69 -10.70 -2.71 18.50
N VAL A 70 -10.67 -2.63 19.84
CA VAL A 70 -9.48 -2.64 20.68
C VAL A 70 -9.69 -3.64 21.81
N ARG A 71 -8.64 -4.35 22.22
CA ARG A 71 -8.67 -5.25 23.39
C ARG A 71 -7.82 -4.68 24.50
N ARG A 72 -8.30 -4.80 25.74
CA ARG A 72 -7.53 -4.45 26.93
C ARG A 72 -6.72 -5.66 27.38
N THR A 73 -5.43 -5.45 27.68
CA THR A 73 -4.50 -6.47 28.16
C THR A 73 -3.86 -6.02 29.48
N ALA A 74 -3.06 -6.87 30.10
CA ALA A 74 -2.28 -6.52 31.29
C ALA A 74 -1.25 -5.40 30.99
N GLY A 75 -0.71 -5.34 29.77
CA GLY A 75 0.30 -4.35 29.35
C GLY A 75 -0.30 -3.06 28.76
N GLY A 76 -1.61 -3.02 28.49
CA GLY A 76 -2.24 -1.86 27.86
C GLY A 76 -3.38 -2.21 26.92
N TYR A 77 -3.26 -1.85 25.66
CA TYR A 77 -4.24 -2.05 24.61
C TYR A 77 -3.62 -2.69 23.38
N GLN A 78 -4.40 -3.51 22.68
CA GLN A 78 -4.08 -4.12 21.39
C GLN A 78 -5.24 -3.85 20.42
N LEU A 79 -4.96 -3.94 19.09
CA LEU A 79 -6.04 -3.94 18.10
C LEU A 79 -6.87 -5.23 18.23
N GLY A 80 -8.19 -5.10 18.18
CA GLY A 80 -9.15 -6.18 18.34
C GLY A 80 -9.41 -6.93 17.03
N MET A 81 -10.08 -8.10 17.14
CA MET A 81 -10.37 -8.97 16.01
C MET A 81 -11.41 -8.35 15.06
N ALA A 82 -12.31 -7.52 15.56
CA ALA A 82 -13.33 -6.86 14.75
C ALA A 82 -12.74 -6.08 13.56
N LEU A 83 -11.52 -5.49 13.70
CA LEU A 83 -10.85 -4.81 12.59
C LEU A 83 -10.44 -5.78 11.47
N PHE A 84 -9.98 -6.98 11.82
CA PHE A 84 -9.65 -8.02 10.84
C PHE A 84 -10.92 -8.50 10.13
N GLU A 85 -11.98 -8.80 10.88
CA GLU A 85 -13.28 -9.25 10.34
C GLU A 85 -13.85 -8.22 9.36
N LEU A 86 -13.90 -6.94 9.75
CA LEU A 86 -14.35 -5.85 8.89
C LEU A 86 -13.46 -5.70 7.65
N GLY A 87 -12.14 -5.80 7.82
CA GLY A 87 -11.20 -5.74 6.70
C GLY A 87 -11.40 -6.86 5.68
N GLN A 88 -11.82 -8.06 6.11
CA GLN A 88 -12.11 -9.18 5.21
C GLN A 88 -13.42 -8.97 4.40
N LEU A 89 -14.29 -8.09 4.84
CA LEU A 89 -15.53 -7.76 4.10
C LEU A 89 -15.29 -6.79 2.93
N ALA A 90 -14.08 -6.24 2.77
CA ALA A 90 -13.75 -5.36 1.64
C ALA A 90 -13.67 -6.18 0.31
N PRO A 91 -14.70 -6.15 -0.58
CA PRO A 91 -14.87 -7.16 -1.63
C PRO A 91 -13.74 -7.14 -2.66
N ARG A 92 -13.31 -5.96 -3.10
CA ARG A 92 -12.26 -5.83 -4.13
C ARG A 92 -10.92 -6.44 -3.71
N GLN A 93 -10.51 -6.22 -2.47
CA GLN A 93 -9.25 -6.73 -1.96
C GLN A 93 -9.30 -8.25 -1.76
N ARG A 94 -10.46 -8.80 -1.35
CA ARG A 94 -10.67 -10.23 -1.19
C ARG A 94 -10.54 -10.94 -2.54
N SER A 95 -11.35 -10.57 -3.53
CA SER A 95 -11.32 -11.19 -4.86
C SER A 95 -9.94 -11.06 -5.53
N LEU A 96 -9.29 -9.91 -5.40
CA LEU A 96 -7.93 -9.69 -5.90
C LEU A 96 -6.92 -10.64 -5.24
N ARG A 97 -6.94 -10.79 -3.91
CA ARG A 97 -6.03 -11.66 -3.18
C ARG A 97 -6.25 -13.13 -3.53
N GLU A 98 -7.49 -13.57 -3.63
CA GLU A 98 -7.86 -14.94 -4.02
C GLU A 98 -7.37 -15.24 -5.45
N ALA A 99 -7.61 -14.35 -6.40
CA ALA A 99 -7.15 -14.50 -7.79
C ALA A 99 -5.62 -14.46 -7.92
N ALA A 100 -4.93 -13.66 -7.11
CA ALA A 100 -3.48 -13.51 -7.17
C ALA A 100 -2.70 -14.63 -6.46
N ALA A 101 -3.27 -15.26 -5.45
CA ALA A 101 -2.57 -16.19 -4.57
C ALA A 101 -1.76 -17.27 -5.29
N PRO A 102 -2.26 -18.03 -6.30
CA PRO A 102 -1.47 -19.04 -7.00
C PRO A 102 -0.27 -18.43 -7.72
N PHE A 103 -0.44 -17.32 -8.42
CA PHE A 103 0.63 -16.65 -9.18
C PHE A 103 1.73 -16.09 -8.27
N LEU A 104 1.38 -15.57 -7.09
CA LEU A 104 2.36 -15.10 -6.11
C LEU A 104 3.15 -16.26 -5.52
N SER A 105 2.50 -17.40 -5.27
CA SER A 105 3.17 -18.62 -4.80
C SER A 105 4.13 -19.17 -5.85
N ASP A 106 3.73 -19.23 -7.11
CA ASP A 106 4.58 -19.69 -8.22
C ASP A 106 5.80 -18.78 -8.40
N LEU A 107 5.61 -17.45 -8.35
CA LEU A 107 6.71 -16.50 -8.39
C LEU A 107 7.69 -16.70 -7.24
N PHE A 108 7.18 -16.89 -6.03
CA PHE A 108 8.02 -17.12 -4.85
C PHE A 108 8.80 -18.44 -4.97
N GLU A 109 8.14 -19.52 -5.38
CA GLU A 109 8.78 -20.82 -5.55
C GLU A 109 9.88 -20.79 -6.63
N ALA A 110 9.64 -20.08 -7.75
CA ALA A 110 10.58 -19.97 -8.85
C ALA A 110 11.78 -19.07 -8.54
N THR A 111 11.62 -18.06 -7.66
CA THR A 111 12.64 -17.02 -7.47
C THR A 111 13.27 -17.03 -6.09
N ARG A 112 12.55 -17.49 -5.10
CA ARG A 112 12.90 -17.44 -3.66
C ARG A 112 13.15 -16.03 -3.14
N GLU A 113 12.71 -15.02 -3.89
CA GLU A 113 12.77 -13.61 -3.53
C GLU A 113 11.43 -13.15 -2.92
N THR A 114 11.42 -12.02 -2.24
CA THR A 114 10.19 -11.48 -1.65
C THR A 114 9.22 -11.02 -2.74
N VAL A 115 7.98 -11.52 -2.68
CA VAL A 115 6.91 -11.21 -3.62
C VAL A 115 5.86 -10.34 -2.95
N HIS A 116 5.39 -9.31 -3.66
CA HIS A 116 4.33 -8.43 -3.17
C HIS A 116 3.17 -8.33 -4.15
N LEU A 117 1.98 -8.08 -3.59
CA LEU A 117 0.83 -7.55 -4.28
C LEU A 117 0.44 -6.24 -3.63
N ALA A 118 0.34 -5.17 -4.41
CA ALA A 118 -0.02 -3.84 -3.93
C ALA A 118 -1.14 -3.23 -4.78
N VAL A 119 -1.94 -2.36 -4.15
CA VAL A 119 -3.01 -1.59 -4.81
C VAL A 119 -2.74 -0.10 -4.67
N PRO A 120 -3.25 0.74 -5.61
CA PRO A 120 -3.09 2.17 -5.51
C PRO A 120 -4.05 2.75 -4.47
N ASP A 121 -3.57 3.69 -3.67
CA ASP A 121 -4.42 4.46 -2.76
C ASP A 121 -3.87 5.89 -2.60
N ASP A 122 -4.56 6.85 -3.18
CA ASP A 122 -4.16 8.26 -3.27
C ASP A 122 -2.75 8.43 -3.88
N THR A 123 -1.79 8.94 -3.14
CA THR A 123 -0.38 9.14 -3.57
C THR A 123 0.52 7.96 -3.24
N ASP A 124 -0.02 6.97 -2.53
CA ASP A 124 0.70 5.81 -2.02
C ASP A 124 0.27 4.51 -2.72
N VAL A 125 0.97 3.46 -2.37
CA VAL A 125 0.54 2.07 -2.58
C VAL A 125 0.26 1.42 -1.23
N VAL A 126 -0.72 0.52 -1.18
CA VAL A 126 -1.02 -0.33 -0.02
C VAL A 126 -0.69 -1.77 -0.37
N TYR A 127 0.15 -2.40 0.43
CA TYR A 127 0.47 -3.81 0.25
C TYR A 127 -0.66 -4.69 0.78
N VAL A 128 -1.29 -5.46 -0.08
CA VAL A 128 -2.42 -6.33 0.27
C VAL A 128 -2.01 -7.78 0.47
N GLN A 129 -0.86 -8.18 -0.07
CA GLN A 129 -0.23 -9.48 0.17
C GLN A 129 1.30 -9.39 0.07
N LYS A 130 2.00 -10.23 0.85
CA LYS A 130 3.45 -10.34 0.87
C LYS A 130 3.84 -11.79 1.18
N ILE A 131 4.82 -12.32 0.45
CA ILE A 131 5.50 -13.58 0.75
C ILE A 131 6.96 -13.23 0.96
N ASP A 132 7.46 -13.41 2.16
CA ASP A 132 8.83 -13.02 2.53
C ASP A 132 9.86 -14.08 2.16
N ALA A 133 10.95 -13.66 1.52
CA ALA A 133 12.12 -14.50 1.27
C ALA A 133 12.85 -14.81 2.59
N ARG A 134 13.27 -16.06 2.77
CA ARG A 134 14.14 -16.44 3.90
C ARG A 134 15.54 -15.88 3.65
N GLY A 135 16.03 -15.05 4.59
CA GLY A 135 17.34 -14.40 4.47
C GLY A 135 17.40 -13.26 3.46
N GLY A 136 16.25 -12.78 2.97
CA GLY A 136 16.14 -11.58 2.15
C GLY A 136 16.40 -10.29 2.94
N PRO A 137 16.42 -9.13 2.24
CA PRO A 137 16.58 -7.85 2.90
C PRO A 137 15.41 -7.52 3.83
N ALA A 138 15.67 -6.75 4.88
CA ALA A 138 14.63 -6.17 5.71
C ALA A 138 13.89 -5.07 4.92
N ILE A 139 12.80 -5.44 4.25
CA ILE A 139 12.00 -4.52 3.44
C ILE A 139 10.97 -3.85 4.35
N PRO A 140 10.83 -2.51 4.33
CA PRO A 140 9.89 -1.80 5.20
C PRO A 140 8.41 -2.04 4.84
N SER A 141 8.13 -2.76 3.75
CA SER A 141 6.79 -3.16 3.34
C SER A 141 6.18 -4.19 4.28
N ARG A 142 4.91 -4.07 4.59
CA ARG A 142 4.09 -5.04 5.32
C ARG A 142 2.67 -5.07 4.78
N VAL A 143 1.95 -6.15 4.95
CA VAL A 143 0.51 -6.21 4.61
C VAL A 143 -0.23 -5.13 5.38
N GLY A 144 -1.07 -4.35 4.70
CA GLY A 144 -1.72 -3.14 5.22
C GLY A 144 -0.80 -1.93 5.35
N GLY A 145 0.49 -2.05 5.05
CA GLY A 145 1.44 -0.93 5.05
C GLY A 145 1.37 -0.09 3.77
N ARG A 146 1.77 1.18 3.90
CA ARG A 146 1.81 2.15 2.81
C ARG A 146 3.24 2.52 2.48
N MET A 147 3.50 2.75 1.20
CA MET A 147 4.73 3.37 0.71
C MET A 147 4.42 4.33 -0.45
N PRO A 148 5.23 5.39 -0.64
CA PRO A 148 5.02 6.33 -1.73
C PRO A 148 5.06 5.65 -3.10
N ALA A 149 4.09 5.98 -3.97
CA ALA A 149 4.01 5.37 -5.29
C ALA A 149 5.18 5.76 -6.20
N HIS A 150 5.70 6.98 -6.09
CA HIS A 150 6.73 7.50 -7.01
C HIS A 150 8.09 6.80 -6.91
N CYS A 151 8.42 6.18 -5.79
CA CYS A 151 9.75 5.61 -5.53
C CYS A 151 9.71 4.09 -5.23
N THR A 152 8.63 3.41 -5.55
CA THR A 152 8.50 1.95 -5.42
C THR A 152 8.23 1.31 -6.78
N GLY A 153 8.75 0.11 -7.04
CA GLY A 153 8.51 -0.59 -8.30
C GLY A 153 7.02 -0.81 -8.56
N VAL A 154 6.27 -1.30 -7.56
CA VAL A 154 4.80 -1.45 -7.64
C VAL A 154 4.10 -0.11 -7.89
N GLY A 155 4.55 0.96 -7.26
CA GLY A 155 3.99 2.30 -7.43
C GLY A 155 4.22 2.85 -8.84
N LYS A 156 5.43 2.71 -9.40
CA LYS A 156 5.72 3.10 -10.79
C LYS A 156 4.90 2.28 -11.78
N ALA A 157 4.76 0.97 -11.56
CA ALA A 157 3.92 0.12 -12.39
C ALA A 157 2.45 0.59 -12.36
N LEU A 158 1.93 0.93 -11.18
CA LEU A 158 0.58 1.46 -11.01
C LEU A 158 0.41 2.84 -11.66
N LEU A 159 1.36 3.75 -11.47
CA LEU A 159 1.30 5.11 -12.01
C LEU A 159 1.41 5.14 -13.55
N ALA A 160 2.16 4.23 -14.13
CA ALA A 160 2.30 4.13 -15.58
C ALA A 160 0.97 3.85 -16.28
N PHE A 161 0.10 3.07 -15.66
CA PHE A 161 -1.20 2.66 -16.18
C PHE A 161 -2.37 3.21 -15.34
N ALA A 162 -2.14 4.30 -14.61
CA ALA A 162 -3.16 4.92 -13.79
C ALA A 162 -4.19 5.70 -14.62
N PRO A 163 -5.41 5.90 -14.12
CA PRO A 163 -6.40 6.77 -14.77
C PRO A 163 -5.88 8.21 -14.85
N PRO A 164 -6.39 8.98 -15.83
CA PRO A 164 -6.03 10.40 -15.99
C PRO A 164 -6.15 11.17 -14.67
N GLY A 165 -5.16 12.05 -14.39
CA GLY A 165 -5.14 12.88 -13.18
C GLY A 165 -4.39 12.26 -12.00
N ARG A 166 -4.26 10.93 -11.87
CA ARG A 166 -3.57 10.31 -10.74
C ARG A 166 -2.11 10.78 -10.62
N LEU A 167 -1.37 10.80 -11.73
CA LEU A 167 0.01 11.29 -11.71
C LEU A 167 0.09 12.76 -11.28
N ALA A 168 -0.84 13.59 -11.73
CA ALA A 168 -0.90 14.99 -11.32
C ALA A 168 -1.11 15.14 -9.81
N THR A 169 -1.98 14.32 -9.20
CA THR A 169 -2.17 14.27 -7.74
C THR A 169 -0.86 13.92 -7.02
N VAL A 170 -0.14 12.89 -7.47
CA VAL A 170 1.15 12.50 -6.89
C VAL A 170 2.19 13.62 -7.01
N LEU A 171 2.26 14.28 -8.17
CA LEU A 171 3.19 15.39 -8.39
C LEU A 171 2.84 16.62 -7.53
N ALA A 172 1.55 16.93 -7.37
CA ALA A 172 1.08 18.04 -6.54
C ALA A 172 1.36 17.82 -5.04
N ALA A 173 1.32 16.57 -4.56
CA ALA A 173 1.68 16.22 -3.18
C ALA A 173 3.19 16.32 -2.91
N GLY A 174 4.01 16.41 -3.96
CA GLY A 174 5.47 16.47 -3.88
C GLY A 174 6.14 15.09 -3.85
N LEU A 175 7.29 15.01 -4.50
CA LEU A 175 8.09 13.79 -4.57
C LEU A 175 9.10 13.77 -3.42
N GLN A 176 8.74 13.15 -2.30
CA GLN A 176 9.58 13.10 -1.11
C GLN A 176 10.83 12.23 -1.35
N ARG A 177 12.01 12.76 -1.08
CA ARG A 177 13.27 12.02 -1.13
C ARG A 177 13.35 11.00 0.03
N ARG A 178 13.50 9.73 -0.28
CA ARG A 178 13.68 8.64 0.68
C ARG A 178 15.13 8.20 0.77
N THR A 179 15.82 8.24 -0.37
CA THR A 179 17.24 7.89 -0.50
C THR A 179 17.93 8.88 -1.44
N PRO A 180 19.27 8.86 -1.55
CA PRO A 180 19.97 9.64 -2.57
C PRO A 180 19.55 9.31 -4.02
N ARG A 181 19.03 8.09 -4.27
CA ARG A 181 18.61 7.64 -5.60
C ARG A 181 17.16 7.91 -5.92
N THR A 182 16.34 8.35 -4.96
CA THR A 182 14.92 8.67 -5.20
C THR A 182 14.76 9.69 -6.32
N VAL A 183 13.98 9.35 -7.32
CA VAL A 183 13.60 10.28 -8.41
C VAL A 183 12.63 11.31 -7.86
N ILE A 184 13.07 12.58 -7.76
CA ILE A 184 12.28 13.69 -7.25
C ILE A 184 11.95 14.75 -8.31
N ALA A 185 12.48 14.61 -9.52
CA ALA A 185 12.21 15.51 -10.63
C ALA A 185 10.98 15.00 -11.41
N PRO A 186 9.88 15.80 -11.51
CA PRO A 186 8.66 15.39 -12.22
C PRO A 186 8.89 14.91 -13.65
N GLY A 187 9.77 15.60 -14.40
CA GLY A 187 10.11 15.23 -15.78
C GLY A 187 10.84 13.88 -15.89
N LEU A 188 11.72 13.55 -14.95
CA LEU A 188 12.39 12.25 -14.91
C LEU A 188 11.40 11.13 -14.56
N LEU A 189 10.54 11.35 -13.57
CA LEU A 189 9.50 10.37 -13.23
C LEU A 189 8.59 10.10 -14.44
N LYS A 190 8.13 11.16 -15.13
CA LYS A 190 7.34 10.99 -16.35
C LYS A 190 8.04 10.13 -17.40
N LYS A 191 9.31 10.42 -17.69
CA LYS A 191 10.12 9.65 -18.66
C LYS A 191 10.25 8.17 -18.25
N GLU A 192 10.43 7.89 -16.96
CA GLU A 192 10.47 6.51 -16.46
C GLU A 192 9.11 5.82 -16.63
N LEU A 193 8.00 6.49 -16.31
CA LEU A 193 6.66 5.93 -16.47
C LEU A 193 6.33 5.66 -17.96
N ASP A 194 6.80 6.48 -18.88
CA ASP A 194 6.66 6.24 -20.31
C ASP A 194 7.42 4.97 -20.73
N ALA A 195 8.67 4.80 -20.26
CA ALA A 195 9.42 3.57 -20.48
C ALA A 195 8.77 2.33 -19.82
N VAL A 196 8.10 2.49 -18.69
CA VAL A 196 7.31 1.41 -18.06
C VAL A 196 6.13 1.01 -18.94
N ARG A 197 5.43 1.95 -19.56
CA ARG A 197 4.32 1.66 -20.51
C ARG A 197 4.82 0.85 -21.71
N GLU A 198 5.97 1.18 -22.26
CA GLU A 198 6.56 0.48 -23.40
C GLU A 198 6.99 -0.95 -23.04
N ARG A 199 7.66 -1.12 -21.89
CA ARG A 199 8.22 -2.42 -21.47
C ARG A 199 7.22 -3.31 -20.75
N GLY A 200 6.14 -2.75 -20.17
CA GLY A 200 5.16 -3.45 -19.35
C GLY A 200 5.68 -3.83 -17.95
N VAL A 201 6.85 -3.33 -17.56
CA VAL A 201 7.45 -3.56 -16.23
C VAL A 201 8.13 -2.29 -15.73
N ALA A 202 8.07 -2.10 -14.42
CA ALA A 202 8.77 -1.04 -13.69
C ALA A 202 9.93 -1.63 -12.90
N GLU A 203 11.03 -0.93 -12.87
CA GLU A 203 12.17 -1.24 -12.03
C GLU A 203 12.40 -0.13 -11.00
N GLU A 204 12.91 -0.52 -9.85
CA GLU A 204 13.31 0.39 -8.78
C GLU A 204 14.64 -0.09 -8.21
N HIS A 205 15.61 0.79 -8.13
CA HIS A 205 16.95 0.54 -7.64
C HIS A 205 17.29 1.50 -6.51
N GLU A 206 17.13 1.04 -5.26
CA GLU A 206 17.49 1.79 -4.04
C GLU A 206 16.80 3.16 -3.90
N GLU A 207 15.63 3.36 -4.53
CA GLU A 207 14.90 4.63 -4.46
C GLU A 207 14.03 4.72 -3.21
N SER A 208 13.39 3.63 -2.82
CA SER A 208 12.57 3.55 -1.61
C SER A 208 13.41 3.26 -0.38
N THR A 209 14.41 2.40 -0.53
CA THR A 209 15.28 1.92 0.56
C THR A 209 16.63 1.51 -0.01
N VAL A 210 17.71 1.99 0.61
CA VAL A 210 19.09 1.64 0.22
C VAL A 210 19.32 0.13 0.32
N GLY A 211 20.02 -0.45 -0.63
CA GLY A 211 20.33 -1.89 -0.69
C GLY A 211 19.22 -2.77 -1.25
N ILE A 212 18.09 -2.19 -1.66
CA ILE A 212 16.93 -2.93 -2.19
C ILE A 212 16.70 -2.59 -3.65
N ALA A 213 16.42 -3.60 -4.47
CA ALA A 213 15.91 -3.41 -5.82
C ALA A 213 14.68 -4.26 -6.05
N CYS A 214 13.84 -3.82 -6.99
CA CYS A 214 12.53 -4.37 -7.26
C CYS A 214 12.22 -4.33 -8.76
N VAL A 215 11.56 -5.37 -9.25
CA VAL A 215 10.89 -5.36 -10.55
C VAL A 215 9.41 -5.66 -10.36
N ALA A 216 8.54 -4.88 -11.01
CA ALA A 216 7.11 -4.94 -10.84
C ALA A 216 6.36 -4.88 -12.18
N ALA A 217 5.19 -5.50 -12.25
CA ALA A 217 4.29 -5.41 -13.40
C ALA A 217 2.87 -5.06 -12.97
N PRO A 218 2.12 -4.27 -13.77
CA PRO A 218 0.75 -3.89 -13.47
C PRO A 218 -0.21 -5.05 -13.71
N VAL A 219 -1.18 -5.19 -12.84
CA VAL A 219 -2.39 -5.99 -13.04
C VAL A 219 -3.46 -5.05 -13.59
N LEU A 220 -3.87 -5.28 -14.83
CA LEU A 220 -4.76 -4.39 -15.56
C LEU A 220 -6.19 -4.92 -15.56
N ASP A 221 -7.17 -4.00 -15.52
CA ASP A 221 -8.56 -4.28 -15.80
C ASP A 221 -8.85 -4.34 -17.31
N ARG A 222 -10.13 -4.46 -17.69
CA ARG A 222 -10.57 -4.53 -19.10
C ARG A 222 -10.33 -3.22 -19.86
N GLU A 223 -10.26 -2.11 -19.18
CA GLU A 223 -10.01 -0.77 -19.73
C GLU A 223 -8.49 -0.47 -19.84
N GLY A 224 -7.63 -1.39 -19.41
CA GLY A 224 -6.17 -1.20 -19.41
C GLY A 224 -5.67 -0.33 -18.25
N ILE A 225 -6.50 -0.11 -17.22
CA ILE A 225 -6.14 0.64 -16.02
C ILE A 225 -5.52 -0.31 -14.98
N ALA A 226 -4.45 0.10 -14.34
CA ALA A 226 -3.82 -0.68 -13.29
C ALA A 226 -4.64 -0.66 -11.99
N VAL A 227 -5.19 -1.82 -11.62
CA VAL A 227 -5.96 -2.05 -10.38
C VAL A 227 -5.08 -2.59 -9.25
N ALA A 228 -3.98 -3.23 -9.59
CA ALA A 228 -2.96 -3.74 -8.68
C ALA A 228 -1.60 -3.80 -9.38
N ALA A 229 -0.53 -4.12 -8.64
CA ALA A 229 0.77 -4.48 -9.18
C ALA A 229 1.39 -5.62 -8.39
N VAL A 230 2.11 -6.51 -9.10
CA VAL A 230 2.91 -7.60 -8.52
C VAL A 230 4.37 -7.25 -8.63
N SER A 231 5.18 -7.60 -7.64
CA SER A 231 6.62 -7.38 -7.70
C SER A 231 7.43 -8.51 -7.10
N ILE A 232 8.68 -8.60 -7.54
CA ILE A 232 9.75 -9.36 -6.91
C ILE A 232 10.76 -8.34 -6.38
N THR A 233 11.20 -8.52 -5.14
CA THR A 233 12.09 -7.58 -4.43
C THR A 233 13.19 -8.36 -3.72
N GLY A 234 14.42 -7.91 -3.85
CA GLY A 234 15.58 -8.54 -3.23
C GLY A 234 16.73 -7.56 -2.98
N TRP A 235 17.91 -8.09 -2.65
CA TRP A 235 19.12 -7.31 -2.48
C TRP A 235 19.56 -6.69 -3.81
N ALA A 236 19.77 -5.37 -3.86
CA ALA A 236 20.14 -4.63 -5.06
C ALA A 236 21.43 -5.15 -5.75
N ASN A 237 22.32 -5.74 -4.98
CA ASN A 237 23.58 -6.32 -5.49
C ASN A 237 23.47 -7.81 -5.89
N ARG A 238 22.28 -8.43 -5.79
CA ARG A 238 22.06 -9.86 -6.10
C ARG A 238 20.92 -10.08 -7.08
N ILE A 239 19.87 -9.25 -7.01
CA ILE A 239 18.69 -9.41 -7.86
C ILE A 239 18.99 -8.93 -9.28
N ASP A 240 18.69 -9.79 -10.26
CA ASP A 240 18.72 -9.43 -11.69
C ASP A 240 17.29 -9.10 -12.14
N THR A 241 16.94 -7.82 -12.11
CA THR A 241 15.61 -7.32 -12.48
C THR A 241 15.26 -7.63 -13.92
N ASN A 242 16.23 -7.58 -14.84
CA ASN A 242 16.00 -7.89 -16.26
C ASN A 242 15.64 -9.36 -16.47
N ARG A 243 16.33 -10.27 -15.77
CA ARG A 243 16.04 -11.71 -15.81
C ARG A 243 14.68 -12.05 -15.23
N LEU A 244 14.24 -11.32 -14.20
CA LEU A 244 12.98 -11.57 -13.49
C LEU A 244 11.76 -10.87 -14.14
N ALA A 245 11.97 -9.84 -14.96
CA ALA A 245 10.91 -9.07 -15.59
C ALA A 245 9.89 -9.93 -16.38
N PRO A 246 10.27 -10.94 -17.18
CA PRO A 246 9.31 -11.81 -17.86
C PRO A 246 8.41 -12.58 -16.90
N ALA A 247 8.94 -13.10 -15.80
CA ALA A 247 8.18 -13.87 -14.81
C ALA A 247 7.14 -13.02 -14.12
N VAL A 248 7.53 -11.81 -13.64
CA VAL A 248 6.60 -10.85 -13.00
C VAL A 248 5.49 -10.44 -13.97
N ARG A 249 5.85 -10.14 -15.24
CA ARG A 249 4.88 -9.78 -16.27
C ARG A 249 3.89 -10.91 -16.54
N THR A 250 4.37 -12.16 -16.63
CA THR A 250 3.50 -13.32 -16.84
C THR A 250 2.51 -13.51 -15.68
N ALA A 251 2.99 -13.39 -14.45
CA ALA A 251 2.12 -13.47 -13.27
C ALA A 251 1.07 -12.36 -13.26
N ALA A 252 1.45 -11.12 -13.53
CA ALA A 252 0.53 -9.99 -13.59
C ALA A 252 -0.55 -10.19 -14.67
N LEU A 253 -0.18 -10.68 -15.85
CA LEU A 253 -1.13 -11.03 -16.92
C LEU A 253 -2.07 -12.17 -16.52
N GLY A 254 -1.57 -13.18 -15.82
CA GLY A 254 -2.39 -14.28 -15.29
C GLY A 254 -3.45 -13.77 -14.31
N ILE A 255 -3.04 -12.92 -13.37
CA ILE A 255 -3.95 -12.30 -12.40
C ILE A 255 -4.98 -11.41 -13.12
N SER A 256 -4.56 -10.58 -14.07
CA SER A 256 -5.46 -9.73 -14.87
C SER A 256 -6.57 -10.55 -15.53
N ARG A 257 -6.23 -11.70 -16.14
CA ARG A 257 -7.20 -12.60 -16.77
C ARG A 257 -8.15 -13.22 -15.75
N SER A 258 -7.66 -13.62 -14.58
CA SER A 258 -8.49 -14.21 -13.52
C SER A 258 -9.48 -13.22 -12.91
N LEU A 259 -9.17 -11.91 -12.91
CA LEU A 259 -10.07 -10.86 -12.44
C LEU A 259 -11.15 -10.47 -13.46
N THR A 260 -10.96 -10.80 -14.73
CA THR A 260 -11.87 -10.43 -15.82
C THR A 260 -12.82 -11.55 -16.22
N GLN A 261 -12.67 -12.73 -15.65
CA GLN A 261 -13.61 -13.85 -15.77
C GLN A 261 -14.75 -13.72 -14.77
#